data_8329305ce31762817c61a0fa053d3635
#
_entry.id   8329305ce31762817c61a0fa053d3635
#
_cell.length_a   1.000
_cell.length_b   1.000
_cell.length_c   1.000
_cell.angle_alpha   90.00
_cell.angle_beta   90.00
_cell.angle_gamma   90.00
#
_symmetry.space_group_name_H-M   'P 1'
#
loop_
_entity.id
_entity.type
_entity.pdbx_description
1 polymer ?
#
loop_
_entity_poly.entity_id
_entity_poly.type
_entity_poly.pdbx_seq_one_letter_code
_entity_poly.pdbx_strand_id
1 'polypeptide(L)'
;MWFEQAVVYQIYPLGFCGAPGQNGGEQSHSITKIKDWVPHILATGANCVLLNPVFQSDRHGYDTRDYFTVDCRLGTNQDLADVCDALHAAGIRVVLDGVFNHVGRGFWAFQDVQKNRWESPYKDWFYLNFDGNTEYNDGFWYEGWEGHNELVKLNLRNPAVTEHLMQAVREWAAQYRIDGLRLDVAYCLDPDFLRTLRRFANEQGDFWLLGETLHGDYNRWANEEMCHSVTNYECYKGLYSSFNTGNMHEIAYSLNRQFGNEPWCLYTGKHPMSFLDNHDVTRIASILTDKNCLKPAYGLLFGMPGVPAVYYGSEWGVEGEKKSGDDALRPAIETPEHNELTDWITALAGARTASPALCSGSYRNILVQPKQLIFERRCGDDRVLVAINADSQPYHAHFDAQAGMAVDIITGDAHDFGGGSELEPYSCHFWKTE
;
A
#
# COMPACT_ATOMS: atom_id res chain seq x y z
N MET A 1 -9.77 7.88 12.26
CA MET A 1 -8.29 7.80 12.46
C MET A 1 -7.58 8.57 11.35
N TRP A 2 -6.34 9.04 11.59
CA TRP A 2 -5.60 9.85 10.61
C TRP A 2 -5.46 9.19 9.22
N PHE A 3 -5.31 7.87 9.18
CA PHE A 3 -5.10 7.17 7.91
C PHE A 3 -6.30 7.23 6.94
N GLU A 4 -7.50 7.52 7.42
CA GLU A 4 -8.68 7.71 6.57
C GLU A 4 -8.51 8.91 5.64
N GLN A 5 -7.69 9.89 6.04
CA GLN A 5 -7.34 11.07 5.27
C GLN A 5 -5.96 10.96 4.60
N ALA A 6 -5.30 9.80 4.71
CA ALA A 6 -3.97 9.62 4.17
C ALA A 6 -3.97 9.57 2.63
N VAL A 7 -2.87 10.10 2.10
CA VAL A 7 -2.34 9.84 0.77
C VAL A 7 -0.97 9.22 0.99
N VAL A 8 -0.83 7.94 0.64
CA VAL A 8 0.38 7.17 0.93
C VAL A 8 1.36 7.27 -0.22
N TYR A 9 2.63 7.58 0.09
CA TYR A 9 3.75 7.44 -0.82
C TYR A 9 4.57 6.23 -0.41
N GLN A 10 4.60 5.19 -1.24
CA GLN A 10 5.26 3.93 -0.93
C GLN A 10 6.66 3.88 -1.53
N ILE A 11 7.66 3.52 -0.73
CA ILE A 11 9.05 3.34 -1.14
C ILE A 11 9.51 1.93 -0.79
N TYR A 12 10.17 1.25 -1.74
CA TYR A 12 10.93 0.03 -1.49
C TYR A 12 12.41 0.41 -1.33
N PRO A 13 12.94 0.55 -0.09
CA PRO A 13 14.21 1.23 0.15
C PRO A 13 15.42 0.56 -0.48
N LEU A 14 15.52 -0.78 -0.45
CA LEU A 14 16.65 -1.50 -1.05
C LEU A 14 16.79 -1.20 -2.55
N GLY A 15 15.69 -1.25 -3.30
CA GLY A 15 15.68 -0.88 -4.72
C GLY A 15 15.92 0.61 -4.90
N PHE A 16 15.12 1.45 -4.26
CA PHE A 16 15.20 2.90 -4.32
C PHE A 16 16.61 3.46 -4.08
N CYS A 17 17.32 2.88 -3.11
CA CYS A 17 18.69 3.27 -2.77
C CYS A 17 19.75 2.59 -3.66
N GLY A 18 19.39 1.69 -4.57
CA GLY A 18 20.33 0.94 -5.39
C GLY A 18 21.20 -0.04 -4.58
N ALA A 19 20.64 -0.60 -3.51
CA ALA A 19 21.36 -1.55 -2.66
C ALA A 19 21.72 -2.83 -3.43
N PRO A 20 22.88 -3.46 -3.15
CA PRO A 20 23.23 -4.75 -3.76
C PRO A 20 22.17 -5.81 -3.46
N GLY A 21 21.89 -6.70 -4.44
CA GLY A 21 20.90 -7.75 -4.30
C GLY A 21 21.25 -8.81 -3.24
N GLN A 22 22.53 -8.93 -2.88
CA GLN A 22 23.01 -9.80 -1.78
C GLN A 22 23.61 -8.94 -0.66
N ASN A 23 23.32 -9.28 0.57
CA ASN A 23 23.89 -8.60 1.72
C ASN A 23 25.31 -9.10 2.01
N GLY A 24 26.30 -8.35 1.55
CA GLY A 24 27.73 -8.61 1.78
C GLY A 24 28.25 -8.11 3.12
N GLY A 25 27.44 -7.43 3.93
CA GLY A 25 27.84 -6.85 5.21
C GLY A 25 28.52 -5.47 5.10
N GLU A 26 28.61 -4.89 3.91
CA GLU A 26 29.18 -3.55 3.72
C GLU A 26 28.20 -2.47 4.21
N GLN A 27 28.70 -1.57 5.05
CA GLN A 27 27.92 -0.47 5.62
C GLN A 27 27.73 0.66 4.60
N SER A 28 26.50 1.05 4.39
CA SER A 28 26.10 2.22 3.60
C SER A 28 25.40 3.26 4.49
N HIS A 29 25.05 4.41 3.92
CA HIS A 29 24.17 5.43 4.48
C HIS A 29 23.13 5.88 3.44
N SER A 30 22.84 5.02 2.47
CA SER A 30 22.05 5.36 1.28
C SER A 30 20.59 5.70 1.59
N ILE A 31 20.01 5.19 2.69
CA ILE A 31 18.64 5.51 3.11
C ILE A 31 18.43 7.00 3.38
N THR A 32 19.51 7.71 3.74
CA THR A 32 19.46 9.17 4.00
C THR A 32 19.05 9.96 2.77
N LYS A 33 19.14 9.39 1.56
CA LYS A 33 18.62 9.94 0.31
C LYS A 33 17.12 10.30 0.42
N ILE A 34 16.35 9.57 1.21
CA ILE A 34 14.91 9.86 1.41
C ILE A 34 14.71 11.28 1.96
N LYS A 35 15.66 11.82 2.75
CA LYS A 35 15.57 13.20 3.25
C LYS A 35 15.58 14.23 2.12
N ASP A 36 16.33 13.99 1.07
CA ASP A 36 16.39 14.87 -0.10
C ASP A 36 15.11 14.78 -0.95
N TRP A 37 14.34 13.70 -0.78
CA TRP A 37 13.06 13.48 -1.46
C TRP A 37 11.86 14.06 -0.70
N VAL A 38 12.01 14.47 0.55
CA VAL A 38 10.91 15.04 1.35
C VAL A 38 10.19 16.19 0.63
N PRO A 39 10.88 17.17 0.00
CA PRO A 39 10.19 18.22 -0.74
C PRO A 39 9.34 17.69 -1.92
N HIS A 40 9.83 16.68 -2.62
CA HIS A 40 9.08 16.04 -3.71
C HIS A 40 7.84 15.29 -3.18
N ILE A 41 8.01 14.49 -2.13
CA ILE A 41 6.90 13.75 -1.49
C ILE A 41 5.81 14.72 -1.03
N LEU A 42 6.18 15.82 -0.39
CA LEU A 42 5.24 16.88 -0.02
C LEU A 42 4.54 17.50 -1.23
N ALA A 43 5.30 17.76 -2.30
CA ALA A 43 4.76 18.34 -3.52
C ALA A 43 3.72 17.43 -4.20
N THR A 44 3.80 16.11 -4.06
CA THR A 44 2.75 15.18 -4.54
C THR A 44 1.48 15.21 -3.69
N GLY A 45 1.47 15.94 -2.57
CA GLY A 45 0.37 15.98 -1.61
C GLY A 45 0.29 14.76 -0.69
N ALA A 46 1.30 13.88 -0.71
CA ALA A 46 1.36 12.75 0.21
C ALA A 46 1.65 13.22 1.64
N ASN A 47 0.96 12.63 2.60
CA ASN A 47 1.07 12.92 4.03
C ASN A 47 1.43 11.68 4.87
N CYS A 48 1.71 10.56 4.20
CA CYS A 48 2.17 9.32 4.80
C CYS A 48 3.20 8.65 3.87
N VAL A 49 4.33 8.22 4.42
CA VAL A 49 5.31 7.38 3.73
C VAL A 49 5.23 5.97 4.29
N LEU A 50 5.07 4.98 3.39
CA LEU A 50 5.19 3.57 3.70
C LEU A 50 6.55 3.08 3.20
N LEU A 51 7.42 2.66 4.12
CA LEU A 51 8.71 2.04 3.81
C LEU A 51 8.56 0.52 3.84
N ASN A 52 8.76 -0.13 2.70
CA ASN A 52 8.93 -1.57 2.64
C ASN A 52 10.18 -1.98 3.45
N PRO A 53 10.50 -3.28 3.65
CA PRO A 53 11.44 -3.70 4.69
C PRO A 53 12.75 -2.93 4.73
N VAL A 54 13.15 -2.51 5.93
CA VAL A 54 14.36 -1.72 6.19
C VAL A 54 15.35 -2.43 7.11
N PHE A 55 14.94 -3.57 7.71
CA PHE A 55 15.77 -4.27 8.68
C PHE A 55 16.68 -5.30 8.02
N GLN A 56 17.73 -5.72 8.77
CA GLN A 56 18.79 -6.58 8.27
C GLN A 56 18.22 -7.85 7.64
N SER A 57 18.58 -8.12 6.41
CA SER A 57 18.06 -9.21 5.58
C SER A 57 19.13 -9.89 4.75
N ASP A 58 18.82 -11.06 4.20
CA ASP A 58 19.73 -11.79 3.32
C ASP A 58 19.83 -11.16 1.94
N ARG A 59 18.67 -10.78 1.34
CA ARG A 59 18.58 -10.28 -0.04
C ARG A 59 17.58 -9.15 -0.21
N HIS A 60 16.29 -9.46 -0.15
CA HIS A 60 15.20 -8.58 -0.61
C HIS A 60 14.40 -7.91 0.52
N GLY A 61 14.87 -8.02 1.76
CA GLY A 61 14.20 -7.40 2.90
C GLY A 61 13.13 -8.27 3.56
N TYR A 62 12.46 -9.14 2.80
CA TYR A 62 11.47 -10.07 3.34
C TYR A 62 12.11 -11.34 3.95
N ASP A 63 13.40 -11.54 3.77
CA ASP A 63 14.23 -12.60 4.36
C ASP A 63 15.04 -12.05 5.55
N THR A 64 14.33 -11.60 6.58
CA THR A 64 14.87 -10.91 7.76
C THR A 64 15.89 -11.76 8.51
N ARG A 65 17.04 -11.17 8.87
CA ARG A 65 18.07 -11.73 9.75
C ARG A 65 17.98 -11.21 11.17
N ASP A 66 17.64 -9.93 11.31
CA ASP A 66 17.56 -9.23 12.59
C ASP A 66 16.55 -8.11 12.50
N TYR A 67 15.64 -8.04 13.47
CA TYR A 67 14.60 -7.02 13.56
C TYR A 67 15.05 -5.73 14.27
N PHE A 68 16.23 -5.74 14.89
CA PHE A 68 16.72 -4.63 15.73
C PHE A 68 17.78 -3.76 15.04
N THR A 69 18.31 -4.25 13.94
CA THR A 69 19.37 -3.58 13.18
C THR A 69 18.86 -3.24 11.77
N VAL A 70 19.01 -2.00 11.37
CA VAL A 70 18.73 -1.56 9.99
C VAL A 70 19.68 -2.28 9.03
N ASP A 71 19.21 -2.66 7.86
CA ASP A 71 20.02 -3.32 6.84
C ASP A 71 21.24 -2.47 6.50
N CYS A 72 22.45 -3.05 6.66
CA CYS A 72 23.67 -2.33 6.45
C CYS A 72 23.83 -1.74 5.05
N ARG A 73 23.17 -2.31 4.05
CA ARG A 73 23.13 -1.78 2.69
C ARG A 73 22.33 -0.47 2.59
N LEU A 74 21.47 -0.19 3.57
CA LEU A 74 20.66 1.03 3.66
C LEU A 74 21.32 2.05 4.61
N GLY A 75 21.75 1.61 5.78
CA GLY A 75 22.29 2.52 6.75
C GLY A 75 22.40 1.94 8.14
N THR A 76 22.47 2.82 9.13
CA THR A 76 22.43 2.52 10.55
C THR A 76 21.04 2.79 11.12
N ASN A 77 20.78 2.35 12.37
CA ASN A 77 19.58 2.71 13.10
C ASN A 77 19.42 4.24 13.24
N GLN A 78 20.55 4.96 13.37
CA GLN A 78 20.52 6.42 13.44
C GLN A 78 20.11 7.04 12.11
N ASP A 79 20.59 6.51 10.97
CA ASP A 79 20.17 7.02 9.64
C ASP A 79 18.66 6.86 9.43
N LEU A 80 18.07 5.74 9.84
CA LEU A 80 16.62 5.55 9.77
C LEU A 80 15.88 6.49 10.71
N ALA A 81 16.39 6.71 11.93
CA ALA A 81 15.80 7.67 12.86
C ALA A 81 15.83 9.10 12.28
N ASP A 82 16.95 9.50 11.68
CA ASP A 82 17.09 10.81 11.02
C ASP A 82 16.13 10.98 9.83
N VAL A 83 15.87 9.91 9.06
CA VAL A 83 14.88 9.90 7.98
C VAL A 83 13.47 10.08 8.53
N CYS A 84 13.11 9.32 9.58
CA CYS A 84 11.80 9.44 10.22
C CYS A 84 11.59 10.84 10.80
N ASP A 85 12.61 11.39 11.46
CA ASP A 85 12.57 12.75 12.01
C ASP A 85 12.38 13.82 10.93
N ALA A 86 13.04 13.67 9.77
CA ALA A 86 12.87 14.58 8.64
C ALA A 86 11.46 14.51 8.04
N LEU A 87 10.89 13.30 7.91
CA LEU A 87 9.50 13.11 7.46
C LEU A 87 8.50 13.72 8.45
N HIS A 88 8.66 13.45 9.75
CA HIS A 88 7.79 14.01 10.78
C HIS A 88 7.89 15.54 10.86
N ALA A 89 9.10 16.11 10.74
CA ALA A 89 9.28 17.55 10.70
C ALA A 89 8.56 18.22 9.52
N ALA A 90 8.35 17.47 8.43
CA ALA A 90 7.57 17.87 7.27
C ALA A 90 6.06 17.58 7.41
N GLY A 91 5.60 17.02 8.54
CA GLY A 91 4.20 16.64 8.77
C GLY A 91 3.79 15.33 8.09
N ILE A 92 4.75 14.53 7.66
CA ILE A 92 4.51 13.24 6.99
C ILE A 92 4.58 12.11 8.03
N ARG A 93 3.56 11.28 8.09
CA ARG A 93 3.48 10.06 8.91
C ARG A 93 4.36 8.95 8.32
N VAL A 94 4.89 8.08 9.18
CA VAL A 94 5.77 6.99 8.79
C VAL A 94 5.16 5.64 9.16
N VAL A 95 5.02 4.76 8.17
CA VAL A 95 4.59 3.37 8.33
C VAL A 95 5.72 2.45 7.89
N LEU A 96 6.12 1.51 8.75
CA LEU A 96 7.13 0.50 8.40
C LEU A 96 6.47 -0.83 8.04
N ASP A 97 7.20 -1.62 7.24
CA ASP A 97 6.81 -2.98 6.89
C ASP A 97 7.25 -3.97 7.98
N GLY A 98 6.31 -4.72 8.54
CA GLY A 98 6.52 -5.75 9.54
C GLY A 98 6.42 -7.15 8.91
N VAL A 99 7.56 -7.78 8.71
CA VAL A 99 7.68 -9.14 8.15
C VAL A 99 7.72 -10.14 9.30
N PHE A 100 6.55 -10.61 9.75
CA PHE A 100 6.43 -11.40 10.99
C PHE A 100 6.03 -12.87 10.77
N ASN A 101 5.61 -13.24 9.56
CA ASN A 101 5.25 -14.63 9.27
C ASN A 101 6.46 -15.54 9.13
N HIS A 102 7.57 -15.02 8.62
CA HIS A 102 8.76 -15.79 8.28
C HIS A 102 10.03 -14.93 8.44
N VAL A 103 11.16 -15.60 8.40
CA VAL A 103 12.51 -14.99 8.45
C VAL A 103 13.40 -15.60 7.37
N GLY A 104 14.50 -14.94 7.06
CA GLY A 104 15.54 -15.51 6.21
C GLY A 104 16.27 -16.67 6.89
N ARG A 105 16.95 -17.49 6.09
CA ARG A 105 17.79 -18.58 6.61
C ARG A 105 18.99 -18.07 7.41
N GLY A 106 19.37 -16.80 7.22
CA GLY A 106 20.38 -16.11 8.01
C GLY A 106 19.91 -15.62 9.38
N PHE A 107 18.64 -15.82 9.76
CA PHE A 107 18.13 -15.44 11.08
C PHE A 107 18.83 -16.22 12.18
N TRP A 108 19.35 -15.51 13.17
CA TRP A 108 20.24 -16.08 14.19
C TRP A 108 19.69 -17.29 14.94
N ALA A 109 18.39 -17.31 15.27
CA ALA A 109 17.75 -18.45 15.94
C ALA A 109 17.63 -19.66 15.02
N PHE A 110 17.42 -19.45 13.72
CA PHE A 110 17.39 -20.55 12.75
C PHE A 110 18.79 -21.10 12.49
N GLN A 111 19.82 -20.26 12.45
CA GLN A 111 21.21 -20.70 12.37
C GLN A 111 21.63 -21.52 13.60
N ASP A 112 21.14 -21.19 14.79
CA ASP A 112 21.33 -22.03 15.97
C ASP A 112 20.69 -23.41 15.82
N VAL A 113 19.46 -23.48 15.28
CA VAL A 113 18.81 -24.75 14.96
C VAL A 113 19.61 -25.58 13.93
N GLN A 114 20.10 -24.93 12.87
CA GLN A 114 20.94 -25.62 11.88
C GLN A 114 22.18 -26.26 12.51
N LYS A 115 22.80 -25.57 13.47
CA LYS A 115 24.00 -26.00 14.16
C LYS A 115 23.73 -27.04 15.25
N ASN A 116 22.76 -26.78 16.12
CA ASN A 116 22.56 -27.52 17.38
C ASN A 116 21.35 -28.49 17.30
N ARG A 117 20.53 -28.42 16.28
CA ARG A 117 19.38 -29.31 15.99
C ARG A 117 18.47 -29.49 17.23
N TRP A 118 18.34 -30.72 17.74
CA TRP A 118 17.55 -31.07 18.91
C TRP A 118 17.95 -30.33 20.20
N GLU A 119 19.23 -29.96 20.32
CA GLU A 119 19.76 -29.26 21.46
C GLU A 119 19.53 -27.75 21.40
N SER A 120 19.06 -27.21 20.25
CA SER A 120 18.78 -25.80 20.10
C SER A 120 17.61 -25.36 21.00
N PRO A 121 17.76 -24.31 21.81
CA PRO A 121 16.67 -23.74 22.57
C PRO A 121 15.61 -23.06 21.70
N TYR A 122 15.90 -22.85 20.42
CA TYR A 122 15.03 -22.16 19.45
C TYR A 122 14.29 -23.10 18.51
N LYS A 123 14.41 -24.43 18.67
CA LYS A 123 13.74 -25.40 17.78
C LYS A 123 12.23 -25.21 17.72
N ASP A 124 11.59 -24.80 18.80
CA ASP A 124 10.14 -24.59 18.89
C ASP A 124 9.70 -23.19 18.35
N TRP A 125 10.67 -22.37 17.89
CA TRP A 125 10.40 -21.12 17.20
C TRP A 125 9.92 -21.31 15.76
N PHE A 126 10.14 -22.52 15.23
CA PHE A 126 9.84 -22.92 13.86
C PHE A 126 9.03 -24.21 13.83
N TYR A 127 8.48 -24.55 12.69
CA TYR A 127 7.81 -25.85 12.48
C TYR A 127 8.82 -26.79 11.83
N LEU A 128 9.37 -27.71 12.60
CA LEU A 128 10.48 -28.57 12.21
C LEU A 128 10.10 -30.07 12.21
N ASN A 129 10.73 -30.84 11.32
CA ASN A 129 10.74 -32.31 11.37
C ASN A 129 12.16 -32.82 11.14
N PHE A 130 12.77 -33.39 12.18
CA PHE A 130 14.15 -33.88 12.12
C PHE A 130 14.30 -35.23 11.39
N ASP A 131 13.22 -35.89 11.04
CA ASP A 131 13.20 -37.11 10.20
C ASP A 131 13.03 -36.77 8.70
N GLY A 132 12.83 -35.49 8.37
CA GLY A 132 12.68 -34.99 7.00
C GLY A 132 13.90 -34.23 6.49
N ASN A 133 13.75 -33.64 5.30
CA ASN A 133 14.75 -32.75 4.72
C ASN A 133 14.08 -31.74 3.78
N THR A 134 14.79 -30.68 3.41
CA THR A 134 14.43 -29.73 2.36
C THR A 134 15.48 -29.78 1.25
N GLU A 135 15.29 -29.01 0.19
CA GLU A 135 16.28 -28.83 -0.90
C GLU A 135 17.62 -28.26 -0.41
N TYR A 136 17.65 -27.64 0.76
CA TYR A 136 18.86 -27.09 1.36
C TYR A 136 19.75 -28.15 2.06
N ASN A 137 19.25 -29.39 2.22
CA ASN A 137 19.99 -30.49 2.83
C ASN A 137 20.55 -30.22 4.25
N ASP A 138 19.81 -29.47 5.07
CA ASP A 138 20.16 -29.22 6.47
C ASP A 138 20.05 -30.49 7.35
N GLY A 139 19.48 -31.57 6.81
CA GLY A 139 19.22 -32.83 7.49
C GLY A 139 18.02 -32.77 8.42
N PHE A 140 17.13 -31.82 8.21
CA PHE A 140 15.79 -31.73 8.79
C PHE A 140 14.88 -30.96 7.83
N TRP A 141 13.58 -31.21 7.91
CA TRP A 141 12.55 -30.46 7.22
C TRP A 141 12.04 -29.31 8.10
N TYR A 142 11.66 -28.21 7.46
CA TYR A 142 10.98 -27.09 8.11
C TYR A 142 9.95 -26.48 7.17
N GLU A 143 8.93 -25.84 7.74
CA GLU A 143 7.92 -25.13 6.97
C GLU A 143 8.47 -23.79 6.49
N GLY A 144 8.39 -23.54 5.19
CA GLY A 144 8.60 -22.24 4.56
C GLY A 144 7.28 -21.56 4.24
N TRP A 145 7.33 -20.25 3.91
CA TRP A 145 6.15 -19.54 3.44
C TRP A 145 5.73 -20.08 2.06
N GLU A 146 4.52 -20.63 1.97
CA GLU A 146 3.93 -21.16 0.73
C GLU A 146 4.87 -22.13 -0.06
N GLY A 147 5.73 -22.85 0.65
CA GLY A 147 6.70 -23.80 0.05
C GLY A 147 8.05 -23.18 -0.30
N HIS A 148 8.23 -21.88 -0.06
CA HIS A 148 9.51 -21.18 -0.21
C HIS A 148 10.37 -21.39 1.03
N ASN A 149 11.29 -22.37 0.98
CA ASN A 149 12.12 -22.71 2.15
C ASN A 149 13.25 -21.71 2.44
N GLU A 150 13.52 -20.75 1.54
CA GLU A 150 14.35 -19.60 1.84
C GLU A 150 13.70 -18.64 2.86
N LEU A 151 12.36 -18.71 3.03
CA LEU A 151 11.56 -17.91 3.94
C LEU A 151 11.01 -18.83 5.04
N VAL A 152 11.79 -18.98 6.11
CA VAL A 152 11.53 -19.93 7.19
C VAL A 152 10.37 -19.44 8.06
N LYS A 153 9.29 -20.21 8.13
CA LYS A 153 8.08 -19.82 8.87
C LYS A 153 8.31 -19.80 10.38
N LEU A 154 7.91 -18.71 11.02
CA LEU A 154 7.92 -18.56 12.47
C LEU A 154 6.68 -19.19 13.11
N ASN A 155 6.88 -19.83 14.27
CA ASN A 155 5.80 -20.30 15.12
C ASN A 155 5.26 -19.17 16.01
N LEU A 156 4.31 -18.38 15.48
CA LEU A 156 3.71 -17.25 16.20
C LEU A 156 2.88 -17.67 17.42
N ARG A 157 2.62 -18.97 17.62
CA ARG A 157 1.98 -19.50 18.84
C ARG A 157 2.97 -19.73 19.96
N ASN A 158 4.27 -19.68 19.69
CA ASN A 158 5.30 -19.71 20.69
C ASN A 158 5.39 -18.34 21.39
N PRO A 159 5.17 -18.24 22.71
CA PRO A 159 5.20 -16.96 23.41
C PRO A 159 6.55 -16.22 23.31
N ALA A 160 7.67 -16.97 23.23
CA ALA A 160 8.99 -16.36 23.09
C ALA A 160 9.19 -15.71 21.72
N VAL A 161 8.62 -16.30 20.66
CA VAL A 161 8.61 -15.70 19.30
C VAL A 161 7.77 -14.43 19.31
N THR A 162 6.54 -14.50 19.82
CA THR A 162 5.65 -13.34 19.92
C THR A 162 6.30 -12.21 20.72
N GLU A 163 6.92 -12.51 21.87
CA GLU A 163 7.59 -11.49 22.70
C GLU A 163 8.80 -10.87 21.98
N HIS A 164 9.60 -11.67 21.28
CA HIS A 164 10.74 -11.16 20.49
C HIS A 164 10.28 -10.18 19.42
N LEU A 165 9.21 -10.51 18.66
CA LEU A 165 8.66 -9.63 17.63
C LEU A 165 8.02 -8.38 18.24
N MET A 166 7.29 -8.52 19.35
CA MET A 166 6.67 -7.37 20.03
C MET A 166 7.72 -6.45 20.66
N GLN A 167 8.87 -6.99 21.11
CA GLN A 167 9.98 -6.15 21.54
C GLN A 167 10.51 -5.31 20.38
N ALA A 168 10.71 -5.91 19.20
CA ALA A 168 11.12 -5.16 18.01
C ALA A 168 10.12 -4.03 17.69
N VAL A 169 8.82 -4.32 17.68
CA VAL A 169 7.77 -3.30 17.42
C VAL A 169 7.82 -2.16 18.43
N ARG A 170 8.00 -2.48 19.73
CA ARG A 170 8.15 -1.44 20.78
C ARG A 170 9.39 -0.58 20.56
N GLU A 171 10.52 -1.20 20.17
CA GLU A 171 11.76 -0.46 19.88
C GLU A 171 11.60 0.43 18.64
N TRP A 172 10.96 -0.06 17.58
CA TRP A 172 10.67 0.75 16.39
C TRP A 172 9.77 1.97 16.72
N ALA A 173 8.73 1.75 17.54
CA ALA A 173 7.86 2.84 17.97
C ALA A 173 8.61 3.86 18.86
N ALA A 174 9.50 3.39 19.72
CA ALA A 174 10.28 4.28 20.61
C ALA A 174 11.40 5.02 19.86
N GLN A 175 12.14 4.32 18.99
CA GLN A 175 13.34 4.86 18.34
C GLN A 175 13.00 5.69 17.10
N TYR A 176 12.06 5.20 16.26
CA TYR A 176 11.71 5.84 14.99
C TYR A 176 10.38 6.60 15.06
N ARG A 177 9.64 6.47 16.17
CA ARG A 177 8.33 7.11 16.37
C ARG A 177 7.34 6.82 15.25
N ILE A 178 7.35 5.60 14.73
CA ILE A 178 6.49 5.20 13.62
C ILE A 178 5.00 5.36 13.96
N ASP A 179 4.21 5.71 12.96
CA ASP A 179 2.77 5.96 13.07
C ASP A 179 1.93 4.74 12.70
N GLY A 180 2.57 3.65 12.28
CA GLY A 180 1.87 2.43 11.90
C GLY A 180 2.78 1.34 11.35
N LEU A 181 2.16 0.19 11.09
CA LEU A 181 2.79 -0.97 10.44
C LEU A 181 1.95 -1.45 9.26
N ARG A 182 2.60 -1.75 8.15
CA ARG A 182 2.09 -2.66 7.14
C ARG A 182 2.53 -4.07 7.53
N LEU A 183 1.63 -5.01 7.63
CA LEU A 183 1.92 -6.39 8.02
C LEU A 183 1.99 -7.25 6.77
N ASP A 184 3.19 -7.69 6.45
CA ASP A 184 3.47 -8.59 5.34
C ASP A 184 2.67 -9.88 5.49
N VAL A 185 2.07 -10.35 4.39
CA VAL A 185 1.23 -11.56 4.32
C VAL A 185 0.29 -11.74 5.53
N ALA A 186 -0.43 -10.70 5.90
CA ALA A 186 -1.28 -10.69 7.10
C ALA A 186 -2.29 -11.85 7.13
N TYR A 187 -2.67 -12.37 5.97
CA TYR A 187 -3.54 -13.54 5.84
C TYR A 187 -2.90 -14.86 6.33
N CYS A 188 -1.56 -14.89 6.50
CA CYS A 188 -0.80 -16.01 7.06
C CYS A 188 -0.50 -15.86 8.55
N LEU A 189 -0.68 -14.67 9.13
CA LEU A 189 -0.38 -14.41 10.54
C LEU A 189 -1.39 -15.08 11.47
N ASP A 190 -0.90 -15.54 12.62
CA ASP A 190 -1.76 -16.08 13.67
C ASP A 190 -2.71 -14.99 14.21
N PRO A 191 -4.03 -15.24 14.33
CA PRO A 191 -4.99 -14.25 14.80
C PRO A 191 -4.70 -13.69 16.19
N ASP A 192 -4.12 -14.48 17.11
CA ASP A 192 -3.79 -14.01 18.46
C ASP A 192 -2.57 -13.09 18.45
N PHE A 193 -1.64 -13.29 17.51
CA PHE A 193 -0.56 -12.34 17.24
C PHE A 193 -1.11 -11.01 16.70
N LEU A 194 -2.05 -11.05 15.75
CA LEU A 194 -2.72 -9.84 15.24
C LEU A 194 -3.45 -9.08 16.35
N ARG A 195 -4.17 -9.80 17.25
CA ARG A 195 -4.80 -9.20 18.42
C ARG A 195 -3.78 -8.57 19.38
N THR A 196 -2.61 -9.18 19.51
CA THR A 196 -1.52 -8.63 20.34
C THR A 196 -0.98 -7.33 19.76
N LEU A 197 -0.77 -7.28 18.45
CA LEU A 197 -0.41 -6.04 17.72
C LEU A 197 -1.52 -4.97 17.87
N ARG A 198 -2.80 -5.37 17.80
CA ARG A 198 -3.91 -4.43 17.95
C ARG A 198 -3.95 -3.82 19.36
N ARG A 199 -3.70 -4.62 20.41
CA ARG A 199 -3.61 -4.07 21.79
C ARG A 199 -2.49 -3.04 21.89
N PHE A 200 -1.31 -3.36 21.36
CA PHE A 200 -0.20 -2.41 21.27
C PHE A 200 -0.61 -1.12 20.52
N ALA A 201 -1.22 -1.24 19.35
CA ALA A 201 -1.68 -0.09 18.57
C ALA A 201 -2.66 0.79 19.35
N ASN A 202 -3.59 0.18 20.09
CA ASN A 202 -4.54 0.91 20.94
C ASN A 202 -3.83 1.64 22.10
N GLU A 203 -2.76 1.07 22.66
CA GLU A 203 -1.95 1.69 23.71
C GLU A 203 -1.15 2.89 23.18
N GLN A 204 -0.71 2.85 21.91
CA GLN A 204 -0.07 3.98 21.23
C GLN A 204 -1.08 5.10 20.86
N GLY A 205 -2.37 4.78 20.80
CA GLY A 205 -3.46 5.70 20.46
C GLY A 205 -3.74 5.76 18.95
N ASP A 206 -3.06 6.60 18.21
CA ASP A 206 -3.34 6.85 16.79
C ASP A 206 -2.36 6.10 15.87
N PHE A 207 -2.21 4.78 16.08
CA PHE A 207 -1.28 3.89 15.38
C PHE A 207 -2.01 3.00 14.36
N TRP A 208 -1.62 3.07 13.10
CA TRP A 208 -2.26 2.34 12.02
C TRP A 208 -1.71 0.93 11.83
N LEU A 209 -2.58 -0.08 11.81
CA LEU A 209 -2.26 -1.46 11.38
C LEU A 209 -2.91 -1.73 10.03
N LEU A 210 -2.09 -1.83 8.99
CA LEU A 210 -2.46 -2.18 7.62
C LEU A 210 -2.03 -3.61 7.34
N GLY A 211 -2.96 -4.54 7.15
CA GLY A 211 -2.65 -5.92 6.77
C GLY A 211 -2.54 -6.09 5.26
N GLU A 212 -1.46 -6.69 4.78
CA GLU A 212 -1.46 -7.15 3.40
C GLU A 212 -2.35 -8.37 3.25
N THR A 213 -3.34 -8.28 2.36
CA THR A 213 -4.28 -9.36 2.07
C THR A 213 -4.53 -9.43 0.58
N LEU A 214 -4.19 -10.58 -0.02
CA LEU A 214 -4.29 -10.75 -1.47
C LEU A 214 -5.70 -11.15 -1.91
N HIS A 215 -6.41 -11.93 -1.09
CA HIS A 215 -7.73 -12.47 -1.40
C HIS A 215 -8.49 -12.86 -0.12
N GLY A 216 -9.76 -13.17 -0.27
CA GLY A 216 -10.64 -13.59 0.83
C GLY A 216 -11.53 -12.46 1.34
N ASP A 217 -12.26 -12.74 2.40
CA ASP A 217 -13.11 -11.76 3.05
C ASP A 217 -12.28 -10.87 3.99
N TYR A 218 -12.11 -9.60 3.63
CA TYR A 218 -11.31 -8.64 4.40
C TYR A 218 -11.79 -8.44 5.84
N ASN A 219 -13.06 -8.72 6.15
CA ASN A 219 -13.58 -8.65 7.51
C ASN A 219 -12.89 -9.60 8.49
N ARG A 220 -12.24 -10.65 7.97
CA ARG A 220 -11.44 -11.59 8.79
C ARG A 220 -10.25 -10.91 9.44
N TRP A 221 -9.68 -9.90 8.80
CA TRP A 221 -8.46 -9.21 9.25
C TRP A 221 -8.70 -7.75 9.62
N ALA A 222 -9.52 -7.02 8.82
CA ALA A 222 -9.89 -5.63 9.09
C ALA A 222 -11.13 -5.58 9.96
N ASN A 223 -10.95 -5.60 11.29
CA ASN A 223 -12.01 -5.59 12.29
C ASN A 223 -11.54 -4.90 13.59
N GLU A 224 -12.41 -4.87 14.60
CA GLU A 224 -12.13 -4.18 15.86
C GLU A 224 -11.02 -4.83 16.70
N GLU A 225 -10.66 -6.09 16.42
CA GLU A 225 -9.68 -6.85 17.21
C GLU A 225 -8.30 -6.97 16.55
N MET A 226 -8.21 -6.78 15.23
CA MET A 226 -7.00 -7.05 14.44
C MET A 226 -6.54 -5.82 13.67
N CYS A 227 -6.39 -5.89 12.34
CA CYS A 227 -5.98 -4.76 11.54
C CYS A 227 -7.06 -3.67 11.48
N HIS A 228 -6.65 -2.42 11.31
CA HIS A 228 -7.56 -1.31 11.03
C HIS A 228 -8.02 -1.33 9.58
N SER A 229 -7.12 -1.69 8.67
CA SER A 229 -7.41 -1.83 7.25
C SER A 229 -6.52 -2.88 6.59
N VAL A 230 -6.82 -3.19 5.33
CA VAL A 230 -6.06 -4.14 4.51
C VAL A 230 -5.75 -3.54 3.14
N THR A 231 -4.82 -4.14 2.39
CA THR A 231 -4.57 -3.81 1.00
C THR A 231 -5.71 -4.29 0.11
N ASN A 232 -6.10 -3.49 -0.89
CA ASN A 232 -7.26 -3.76 -1.76
C ASN A 232 -6.86 -4.44 -3.07
N TYR A 233 -6.30 -5.63 -2.99
CA TYR A 233 -5.96 -6.41 -4.18
C TYR A 233 -7.20 -6.83 -5.00
N GLU A 234 -8.38 -6.91 -4.38
CA GLU A 234 -9.61 -7.24 -5.10
C GLU A 234 -9.95 -6.17 -6.16
N CYS A 235 -9.77 -4.88 -5.84
CA CYS A 235 -9.97 -3.82 -6.81
C CYS A 235 -8.80 -3.63 -7.77
N TYR A 236 -7.57 -4.04 -7.39
CA TYR A 236 -6.36 -3.80 -8.19
C TYR A 236 -6.53 -4.25 -9.64
N LYS A 237 -7.04 -5.46 -9.88
CA LYS A 237 -7.25 -5.94 -11.25
C LYS A 237 -8.21 -5.04 -12.03
N GLY A 238 -9.36 -4.70 -11.45
CA GLY A 238 -10.36 -3.84 -12.08
C GLY A 238 -9.86 -2.42 -12.38
N LEU A 239 -8.93 -1.92 -11.56
CA LEU A 239 -8.33 -0.59 -11.71
C LEU A 239 -7.48 -0.45 -12.99
N TYR A 240 -6.95 -1.52 -13.56
CA TYR A 240 -6.26 -1.46 -14.85
C TYR A 240 -7.02 -2.17 -15.97
N SER A 241 -7.68 -3.32 -15.69
CA SER A 241 -8.33 -4.11 -16.72
C SER A 241 -9.54 -3.41 -17.30
N SER A 242 -10.27 -2.61 -16.49
CA SER A 242 -11.42 -1.82 -16.98
C SER A 242 -11.02 -0.82 -18.06
N PHE A 243 -9.84 -0.21 -17.92
CA PHE A 243 -9.29 0.69 -18.96
C PHE A 243 -8.79 -0.10 -20.18
N ASN A 244 -8.05 -1.19 -19.96
CA ASN A 244 -7.49 -1.98 -21.05
C ASN A 244 -8.54 -2.65 -21.93
N THR A 245 -9.67 -3.07 -21.34
CA THR A 245 -10.76 -3.74 -22.06
C THR A 245 -11.88 -2.80 -22.48
N GLY A 246 -11.83 -1.52 -22.02
CA GLY A 246 -12.93 -0.57 -22.21
C GLY A 246 -14.23 -1.05 -21.53
N ASN A 247 -14.12 -1.62 -20.31
CA ASN A 247 -15.26 -2.18 -19.59
C ASN A 247 -15.30 -1.67 -18.13
N MET A 248 -15.80 -0.44 -17.96
CA MET A 248 -15.95 0.17 -16.62
C MET A 248 -16.96 -0.55 -15.73
N HIS A 249 -17.81 -1.42 -16.28
CA HIS A 249 -18.71 -2.25 -15.46
C HIS A 249 -17.93 -3.18 -14.51
N GLU A 250 -16.71 -3.61 -14.86
CA GLU A 250 -15.89 -4.46 -14.00
C GLU A 250 -15.55 -3.75 -12.68
N ILE A 251 -14.94 -2.57 -12.76
CA ILE A 251 -14.55 -1.83 -11.55
C ILE A 251 -15.77 -1.25 -10.82
N ALA A 252 -16.78 -0.77 -11.53
CA ALA A 252 -18.02 -0.26 -10.93
C ALA A 252 -18.74 -1.34 -10.11
N TYR A 253 -18.75 -2.59 -10.60
CA TYR A 253 -19.30 -3.72 -9.85
C TYR A 253 -18.49 -3.99 -8.58
N SER A 254 -17.15 -4.05 -8.68
CA SER A 254 -16.28 -4.30 -7.54
C SER A 254 -16.43 -3.23 -6.46
N LEU A 255 -16.46 -1.96 -6.87
CA LEU A 255 -16.63 -0.83 -5.95
C LEU A 255 -18.00 -0.85 -5.27
N ASN A 256 -19.07 -1.12 -6.02
CA ASN A 256 -20.42 -1.21 -5.44
C ASN A 256 -20.52 -2.40 -4.49
N ARG A 257 -19.97 -3.56 -4.86
CA ARG A 257 -19.95 -4.74 -3.99
C ARG A 257 -19.19 -4.49 -2.69
N GLN A 258 -18.10 -3.75 -2.75
CA GLN A 258 -17.30 -3.43 -1.56
C GLN A 258 -17.93 -2.31 -0.72
N PHE A 259 -18.34 -1.21 -1.32
CA PHE A 259 -18.58 0.06 -0.63
C PHE A 259 -20.00 0.63 -0.82
N GLY A 260 -20.85 -0.03 -1.56
CA GLY A 260 -22.23 0.40 -1.74
C GLY A 260 -23.01 0.46 -0.43
N ASN A 261 -24.23 1.01 -0.49
CA ASN A 261 -25.08 1.22 0.68
C ASN A 261 -26.05 0.06 0.93
N GLU A 262 -26.05 -0.96 0.08
CA GLU A 262 -26.95 -2.10 0.23
C GLU A 262 -26.47 -3.07 1.33
N PRO A 263 -27.37 -3.77 2.02
CA PRO A 263 -27.02 -4.68 3.13
C PRO A 263 -26.06 -5.82 2.75
N TRP A 264 -25.93 -6.15 1.48
CA TRP A 264 -25.04 -7.18 0.96
C TRP A 264 -23.65 -6.66 0.61
N CYS A 265 -23.39 -5.35 0.70
CA CYS A 265 -22.09 -4.77 0.46
C CYS A 265 -21.12 -5.13 1.60
N LEU A 266 -19.87 -5.45 1.24
CA LEU A 266 -18.99 -6.17 2.15
C LEU A 266 -18.23 -5.25 3.11
N TYR A 267 -17.80 -4.07 2.64
CA TYR A 267 -16.81 -3.23 3.33
C TYR A 267 -17.25 -1.78 3.46
N THR A 268 -18.56 -1.53 3.47
CA THR A 268 -19.12 -0.19 3.67
C THR A 268 -18.55 0.44 4.96
N GLY A 269 -17.98 1.64 4.84
CA GLY A 269 -17.35 2.36 5.95
C GLY A 269 -15.94 1.88 6.32
N LYS A 270 -15.37 0.90 5.60
CA LYS A 270 -13.96 0.50 5.75
C LYS A 270 -13.07 1.27 4.77
N HIS A 271 -11.80 1.40 5.14
CA HIS A 271 -10.80 2.17 4.39
C HIS A 271 -9.61 1.29 3.98
N PRO A 272 -9.79 0.32 3.05
CA PRO A 272 -8.66 -0.44 2.54
C PRO A 272 -7.71 0.47 1.76
N MET A 273 -6.41 0.15 1.78
CA MET A 273 -5.41 0.84 0.96
C MET A 273 -5.47 0.31 -0.47
N SER A 274 -5.79 1.20 -1.40
CA SER A 274 -5.86 0.90 -2.84
C SER A 274 -4.67 1.49 -3.57
N PHE A 275 -4.27 0.85 -4.68
CA PHE A 275 -3.10 1.23 -5.47
C PHE A 275 -3.29 0.84 -6.93
N LEU A 276 -2.60 1.52 -7.83
CA LEU A 276 -2.51 1.14 -9.25
C LEU A 276 -1.32 0.21 -9.51
N ASP A 277 -0.27 0.35 -8.72
CA ASP A 277 0.89 -0.54 -8.68
C ASP A 277 1.59 -0.47 -7.31
N ASN A 278 2.52 -1.39 -7.09
CA ASN A 278 3.40 -1.46 -5.94
C ASN A 278 4.69 -2.24 -6.30
N HIS A 279 5.48 -2.60 -5.29
CA HIS A 279 6.75 -3.31 -5.45
C HIS A 279 6.62 -4.78 -5.90
N ASP A 280 5.40 -5.35 -5.97
CA ASP A 280 5.14 -6.76 -6.29
C ASP A 280 4.38 -6.97 -7.59
N VAL A 281 3.83 -5.91 -8.18
CA VAL A 281 3.04 -6.00 -9.41
C VAL A 281 3.61 -5.12 -10.52
N THR A 282 3.27 -5.45 -11.77
CA THR A 282 3.66 -4.64 -12.93
C THR A 282 3.26 -3.18 -12.75
N ARG A 283 4.18 -2.25 -13.06
CA ARG A 283 3.94 -0.80 -13.00
C ARG A 283 2.72 -0.41 -13.83
N ILE A 284 1.94 0.55 -13.36
CA ILE A 284 0.72 0.98 -14.05
C ILE A 284 1.03 1.50 -15.46
N ALA A 285 2.15 2.21 -15.64
CA ALA A 285 2.59 2.71 -16.94
C ALA A 285 2.96 1.58 -17.92
N SER A 286 3.30 0.38 -17.43
CA SER A 286 3.58 -0.81 -18.25
C SER A 286 2.34 -1.67 -18.50
N ILE A 287 1.39 -1.73 -17.56
CA ILE A 287 0.23 -2.61 -17.67
C ILE A 287 -0.90 -1.99 -18.49
N LEU A 288 -1.03 -0.66 -18.51
CA LEU A 288 -2.00 0.03 -19.35
C LEU A 288 -1.60 -0.06 -20.82
N THR A 289 -2.51 -0.54 -21.66
CA THR A 289 -2.32 -0.63 -23.10
C THR A 289 -2.37 0.73 -23.80
N ASP A 290 -3.12 1.67 -23.21
CA ASP A 290 -3.18 3.08 -23.64
C ASP A 290 -2.76 3.98 -22.47
N LYS A 291 -1.59 4.63 -22.61
CA LYS A 291 -1.03 5.51 -21.57
C LYS A 291 -1.83 6.79 -21.34
N ASN A 292 -2.70 7.19 -22.27
CA ASN A 292 -3.63 8.29 -22.03
C ASN A 292 -4.61 7.99 -20.87
N CYS A 293 -4.79 6.70 -20.55
CA CYS A 293 -5.60 6.27 -19.41
C CYS A 293 -4.91 6.46 -18.06
N LEU A 294 -3.63 6.86 -17.96
CA LEU A 294 -2.95 7.10 -16.70
C LEU A 294 -3.65 8.15 -15.83
N LYS A 295 -3.97 9.32 -16.42
CA LYS A 295 -4.69 10.39 -15.70
C LYS A 295 -6.05 9.94 -15.17
N PRO A 296 -6.97 9.38 -15.98
CA PRO A 296 -8.26 8.90 -15.46
C PRO A 296 -8.13 7.71 -14.50
N ALA A 297 -7.10 6.85 -14.62
CA ALA A 297 -6.87 5.76 -13.67
C ALA A 297 -6.49 6.30 -12.28
N TYR A 298 -5.60 7.29 -12.19
CA TYR A 298 -5.32 7.98 -10.93
C TYR A 298 -6.54 8.75 -10.42
N GLY A 299 -7.32 9.38 -11.30
CA GLY A 299 -8.61 9.99 -10.94
C GLY A 299 -9.54 9.00 -10.25
N LEU A 300 -9.67 7.78 -10.81
CA LEU A 300 -10.44 6.71 -10.20
C LEU A 300 -9.87 6.29 -8.82
N LEU A 301 -8.55 6.10 -8.71
CA LEU A 301 -7.89 5.73 -7.45
C LEU A 301 -8.15 6.74 -6.33
N PHE A 302 -8.05 8.04 -6.63
CA PHE A 302 -8.25 9.09 -5.63
C PHE A 302 -9.73 9.40 -5.35
N GLY A 303 -10.61 9.11 -6.30
CA GLY A 303 -12.06 9.30 -6.16
C GLY A 303 -12.77 8.16 -5.42
N MET A 304 -12.29 6.92 -5.54
CA MET A 304 -12.91 5.75 -4.92
C MET A 304 -12.75 5.74 -3.39
N PRO A 305 -13.58 4.96 -2.64
CA PRO A 305 -13.38 4.77 -1.20
C PRO A 305 -12.06 4.09 -0.86
N GLY A 306 -11.54 4.38 0.32
CA GLY A 306 -10.30 3.81 0.85
C GLY A 306 -9.15 4.82 0.87
N VAL A 307 -7.94 4.33 1.04
CA VAL A 307 -6.71 5.11 1.15
C VAL A 307 -5.88 4.92 -0.13
N PRO A 308 -5.66 5.97 -0.94
CA PRO A 308 -4.85 5.85 -2.15
C PRO A 308 -3.37 5.76 -1.79
N ALA A 309 -2.64 4.88 -2.49
CA ALA A 309 -1.20 4.76 -2.43
C ALA A 309 -0.57 4.97 -3.81
N VAL A 310 0.49 5.76 -3.84
CA VAL A 310 1.32 6.00 -5.02
C VAL A 310 2.69 5.40 -4.75
N TYR A 311 3.15 4.55 -5.64
CA TYR A 311 4.46 3.91 -5.53
C TYR A 311 5.53 4.76 -6.21
N TYR A 312 6.69 4.93 -5.57
CA TYR A 312 7.73 5.85 -6.02
C TYR A 312 8.07 5.67 -7.51
N GLY A 313 8.10 6.77 -8.24
CA GLY A 313 8.33 6.83 -9.68
C GLY A 313 7.07 6.66 -10.53
N SER A 314 5.99 6.11 -10.00
CA SER A 314 4.74 5.93 -10.75
C SER A 314 4.04 7.27 -11.01
N GLU A 315 4.31 8.30 -10.19
CA GLU A 315 3.75 9.64 -10.33
C GLU A 315 4.29 10.43 -11.53
N TRP A 316 5.34 9.93 -12.19
CA TRP A 316 5.76 10.42 -13.52
C TRP A 316 5.81 9.32 -14.58
N GLY A 317 5.31 8.11 -14.26
CA GLY A 317 5.11 7.05 -15.23
C GLY A 317 6.29 6.11 -15.41
N VAL A 318 7.07 5.80 -14.36
CA VAL A 318 8.12 4.76 -14.41
C VAL A 318 7.53 3.44 -14.84
N GLU A 319 8.18 2.79 -15.79
CA GLU A 319 7.80 1.49 -16.34
C GLU A 319 8.54 0.35 -15.61
N GLY A 320 7.94 -0.83 -15.62
CA GLY A 320 8.52 -2.06 -15.09
C GLY A 320 7.51 -3.21 -15.16
N GLU A 321 7.93 -4.37 -15.64
CA GLU A 321 7.06 -5.53 -15.80
C GLU A 321 7.48 -6.66 -14.85
N LYS A 322 6.54 -7.25 -14.12
CA LYS A 322 6.76 -8.38 -13.20
C LYS A 322 7.42 -9.59 -13.89
N LYS A 323 7.10 -9.84 -15.15
CA LYS A 323 7.71 -10.95 -15.92
C LYS A 323 9.22 -10.78 -16.13
N SER A 324 9.76 -9.57 -15.97
CA SER A 324 11.20 -9.27 -16.06
C SER A 324 11.93 -9.42 -14.72
N GLY A 325 11.24 -9.91 -13.69
CA GLY A 325 11.74 -10.07 -12.34
C GLY A 325 11.39 -8.88 -11.43
N ASP A 326 11.55 -9.07 -10.13
CA ASP A 326 11.18 -8.07 -9.13
C ASP A 326 12.04 -6.81 -9.20
N ASP A 327 13.30 -6.93 -9.60
CA ASP A 327 14.22 -5.79 -9.75
C ASP A 327 13.70 -4.76 -10.77
N ALA A 328 12.98 -5.22 -11.81
CA ALA A 328 12.36 -4.34 -12.80
C ALA A 328 11.26 -3.45 -12.18
N LEU A 329 10.66 -3.87 -11.06
CA LEU A 329 9.64 -3.11 -10.34
C LEU A 329 10.24 -2.16 -9.30
N ARG A 330 11.52 -2.34 -8.94
CA ARG A 330 12.20 -1.75 -7.80
C ARG A 330 13.46 -0.97 -8.21
N PRO A 331 13.38 -0.08 -9.24
CA PRO A 331 14.56 0.60 -9.77
C PRO A 331 15.18 1.55 -8.75
N ALA A 332 16.49 1.71 -8.84
CA ALA A 332 17.18 2.84 -8.19
C ALA A 332 16.82 4.13 -8.91
N ILE A 333 16.43 5.15 -8.16
CA ILE A 333 16.11 6.47 -8.70
C ILE A 333 16.87 7.51 -7.89
N GLU A 334 17.77 8.25 -8.55
CA GLU A 334 18.62 9.22 -7.85
C GLU A 334 17.89 10.53 -7.56
N THR A 335 17.13 11.03 -8.52
CA THR A 335 16.37 12.28 -8.39
C THR A 335 14.95 12.08 -8.90
N PRO A 336 13.96 12.72 -8.26
CA PRO A 336 12.59 12.66 -8.77
C PRO A 336 12.46 13.41 -10.08
N GLU A 337 11.62 12.88 -10.96
CA GLU A 337 11.19 13.60 -12.17
C GLU A 337 9.85 14.29 -11.91
N HIS A 338 9.48 15.22 -12.78
CA HIS A 338 8.22 15.96 -12.71
C HIS A 338 7.65 16.13 -14.11
N ASN A 339 6.36 15.81 -14.25
CA ASN A 339 5.62 16.00 -15.49
C ASN A 339 4.13 16.26 -15.22
N GLU A 340 3.32 16.34 -16.26
CA GLU A 340 1.88 16.60 -16.15
C GLU A 340 1.13 15.53 -15.31
N LEU A 341 1.63 14.28 -15.23
CA LEU A 341 1.02 13.26 -14.38
C LEU A 341 1.29 13.56 -12.90
N THR A 342 2.49 14.05 -12.59
CA THR A 342 2.85 14.51 -11.22
C THR A 342 1.94 15.66 -10.79
N ASP A 343 1.73 16.67 -11.67
CA ASP A 343 0.80 17.79 -11.40
C ASP A 343 -0.62 17.30 -11.16
N TRP A 344 -1.07 16.33 -11.98
CA TRP A 344 -2.39 15.74 -11.86
C TRP A 344 -2.58 15.03 -10.51
N ILE A 345 -1.63 14.19 -10.11
CA ILE A 345 -1.66 13.48 -8.82
C ILE A 345 -1.65 14.47 -7.64
N THR A 346 -0.85 15.54 -7.75
CA THR A 346 -0.83 16.62 -6.75
C THR A 346 -2.20 17.28 -6.61
N ALA A 347 -2.86 17.60 -7.71
CA ALA A 347 -4.20 18.17 -7.71
C ALA A 347 -5.24 17.21 -7.10
N LEU A 348 -5.17 15.91 -7.44
CA LEU A 348 -6.03 14.88 -6.87
C LEU A 348 -5.83 14.73 -5.35
N ALA A 349 -4.59 14.74 -4.87
CA ALA A 349 -4.28 14.68 -3.44
C ALA A 349 -4.82 15.90 -2.69
N GLY A 350 -4.67 17.09 -3.27
CA GLY A 350 -5.25 18.32 -2.74
C GLY A 350 -6.78 18.27 -2.66
N ALA A 351 -7.45 17.84 -3.71
CA ALA A 351 -8.90 17.66 -3.75
C ALA A 351 -9.38 16.67 -2.68
N ARG A 352 -8.69 15.53 -2.54
CA ARG A 352 -9.03 14.51 -1.54
C ARG A 352 -8.90 15.05 -0.12
N THR A 353 -7.77 15.67 0.22
CA THR A 353 -7.54 16.17 1.58
C THR A 353 -8.48 17.33 1.96
N ALA A 354 -8.98 18.07 0.98
CA ALA A 354 -9.94 19.14 1.17
C ALA A 354 -11.42 18.68 1.24
N SER A 355 -11.72 17.41 0.91
CA SER A 355 -13.09 16.89 0.86
C SER A 355 -13.30 15.69 1.79
N PRO A 356 -14.07 15.85 2.88
CA PRO A 356 -14.51 14.72 3.71
C PRO A 356 -15.23 13.62 2.91
N ALA A 357 -15.97 13.99 1.86
CA ALA A 357 -16.64 13.02 0.99
C ALA A 357 -15.62 12.08 0.30
N LEU A 358 -14.51 12.59 -0.20
CA LEU A 358 -13.48 11.77 -0.84
C LEU A 358 -12.70 10.92 0.17
N CYS A 359 -12.54 11.37 1.42
CA CYS A 359 -11.85 10.64 2.47
C CYS A 359 -12.71 9.49 3.03
N SER A 360 -13.90 9.82 3.56
CA SER A 360 -14.73 8.90 4.34
C SER A 360 -16.19 8.80 3.88
N GLY A 361 -16.52 9.42 2.73
CA GLY A 361 -17.89 9.44 2.23
C GLY A 361 -18.38 8.08 1.72
N SER A 362 -19.70 7.93 1.68
CA SER A 362 -20.38 6.81 1.03
C SER A 362 -20.06 6.71 -0.46
N TYR A 363 -20.40 5.59 -1.07
CA TYR A 363 -20.21 5.35 -2.50
C TYR A 363 -21.52 4.95 -3.17
N ARG A 364 -21.79 5.52 -4.34
CA ARG A 364 -22.95 5.12 -5.19
C ARG A 364 -22.63 5.32 -6.65
N ASN A 365 -22.86 4.30 -7.49
CA ASN A 365 -22.85 4.45 -8.95
C ASN A 365 -23.97 5.37 -9.42
N ILE A 366 -23.67 6.30 -10.32
CA ILE A 366 -24.64 7.20 -10.98
C ILE A 366 -24.83 6.80 -12.44
N LEU A 367 -23.75 6.67 -13.20
CA LEU A 367 -23.74 6.23 -14.59
C LEU A 367 -22.63 5.21 -14.79
N VAL A 368 -22.96 4.08 -15.41
CA VAL A 368 -21.96 3.08 -15.81
C VAL A 368 -22.18 2.73 -17.26
N GLN A 369 -21.19 2.99 -18.07
CA GLN A 369 -21.13 2.68 -19.49
C GLN A 369 -19.83 1.89 -19.77
N PRO A 370 -19.64 1.30 -20.95
CA PRO A 370 -18.42 0.54 -21.22
C PRO A 370 -17.13 1.32 -20.96
N LYS A 371 -17.08 2.60 -21.33
CA LYS A 371 -15.87 3.42 -21.17
C LYS A 371 -16.04 4.64 -20.25
N GLN A 372 -17.24 4.84 -19.71
CA GLN A 372 -17.53 5.95 -18.81
C GLN A 372 -18.05 5.44 -17.47
N LEU A 373 -17.65 6.13 -16.42
CA LEU A 373 -18.10 5.86 -15.06
C LEU A 373 -18.33 7.19 -14.34
N ILE A 374 -19.54 7.36 -13.79
CA ILE A 374 -19.83 8.47 -12.86
C ILE A 374 -20.33 7.86 -11.58
N PHE A 375 -19.73 8.26 -10.45
CA PHE A 375 -20.14 7.83 -9.12
C PHE A 375 -20.15 9.00 -8.13
N GLU A 376 -20.93 8.83 -7.09
CA GLU A 376 -21.08 9.80 -6.00
C GLU A 376 -20.25 9.38 -4.79
N ARG A 377 -19.61 10.35 -4.19
CA ARG A 377 -19.07 10.30 -2.83
C ARG A 377 -19.80 11.34 -1.98
N ARG A 378 -20.22 10.96 -0.76
CA ARG A 378 -20.97 11.87 0.11
C ARG A 378 -20.65 11.67 1.59
N CYS A 379 -20.38 12.77 2.29
CA CYS A 379 -20.18 12.83 3.74
C CYS A 379 -20.91 14.07 4.29
N GLY A 380 -22.09 13.84 4.88
CA GLY A 380 -22.96 14.93 5.30
C GLY A 380 -23.38 15.81 4.11
N ASP A 381 -23.07 17.11 4.19
CA ASP A 381 -23.36 18.07 3.13
C ASP A 381 -22.26 18.12 2.06
N ASP A 382 -21.07 17.56 2.33
CA ASP A 382 -20.01 17.46 1.31
C ASP A 382 -20.35 16.34 0.32
N ARG A 383 -20.50 16.70 -0.96
CA ARG A 383 -20.91 15.80 -2.01
C ARG A 383 -20.09 16.05 -3.27
N VAL A 384 -19.45 15.01 -3.78
CA VAL A 384 -18.63 15.05 -5.00
C VAL A 384 -19.12 13.98 -5.97
N LEU A 385 -19.36 14.36 -7.20
CA LEU A 385 -19.54 13.46 -8.34
C LEU A 385 -18.20 13.33 -9.06
N VAL A 386 -17.69 12.10 -9.14
CA VAL A 386 -16.47 11.78 -9.89
C VAL A 386 -16.89 11.21 -11.23
N ALA A 387 -16.49 11.88 -12.31
CA ALA A 387 -16.86 11.50 -13.66
C ALA A 387 -15.62 11.16 -14.49
N ILE A 388 -15.60 9.99 -15.10
CA ILE A 388 -14.46 9.43 -15.83
C ILE A 388 -14.89 9.11 -17.26
N ASN A 389 -14.10 9.56 -18.24
CA ASN A 389 -14.17 9.09 -19.62
C ASN A 389 -12.82 8.44 -20.00
N ALA A 390 -12.84 7.13 -20.22
CA ALA A 390 -11.68 6.36 -20.67
C ALA A 390 -11.64 6.18 -22.20
N ASP A 391 -12.52 6.86 -22.93
CA ASP A 391 -12.55 6.80 -24.40
C ASP A 391 -11.65 7.89 -25.02
N SER A 392 -11.14 7.60 -26.21
CA SER A 392 -10.50 8.57 -27.11
C SER A 392 -11.48 9.53 -27.79
N GLN A 393 -12.77 9.36 -27.55
CA GLN A 393 -13.84 10.23 -28.06
C GLN A 393 -14.54 10.96 -26.92
N PRO A 394 -15.01 12.18 -27.13
CA PRO A 394 -15.83 12.88 -26.16
C PRO A 394 -17.14 12.11 -25.94
N TYR A 395 -17.67 12.21 -24.73
CA TYR A 395 -18.93 11.56 -24.36
C TYR A 395 -19.87 12.55 -23.70
N HIS A 396 -21.06 12.70 -24.26
CA HIS A 396 -22.10 13.53 -23.67
C HIS A 396 -22.96 12.70 -22.71
N ALA A 397 -22.72 12.89 -21.40
CA ALA A 397 -23.37 12.12 -20.34
C ALA A 397 -24.73 12.73 -19.97
N HIS A 398 -25.78 11.91 -19.99
CA HIS A 398 -27.10 12.25 -19.46
C HIS A 398 -27.40 11.43 -18.21
N PHE A 399 -27.56 12.10 -17.08
CA PHE A 399 -27.86 11.48 -15.79
C PHE A 399 -28.54 12.49 -14.86
N ASP A 400 -29.22 12.00 -13.82
CA ASP A 400 -29.77 12.85 -12.77
C ASP A 400 -28.67 13.16 -11.73
N ALA A 401 -28.10 14.36 -11.86
CA ALA A 401 -27.10 14.84 -10.90
C ALA A 401 -27.69 15.19 -9.53
N GLN A 402 -29.02 15.34 -9.42
CA GLN A 402 -29.72 15.89 -8.26
C GLN A 402 -29.09 17.22 -7.76
N ALA A 403 -28.60 18.00 -8.70
CA ALA A 403 -28.05 19.34 -8.55
C ALA A 403 -28.14 20.10 -9.85
N GLY A 404 -28.24 21.44 -9.80
CA GLY A 404 -28.20 22.28 -10.99
C GLY A 404 -26.76 22.63 -11.39
N MET A 405 -25.95 22.99 -10.39
CA MET A 405 -24.57 23.45 -10.57
C MET A 405 -23.60 22.69 -9.70
N ALA A 406 -22.35 22.70 -10.10
CA ALA A 406 -21.21 22.23 -9.32
C ALA A 406 -19.98 23.08 -9.62
N VAL A 407 -18.93 22.87 -8.83
CA VAL A 407 -17.57 23.35 -9.11
C VAL A 407 -16.67 22.14 -9.25
N ASP A 408 -15.91 22.04 -10.32
CA ASP A 408 -14.83 21.05 -10.43
C ASP A 408 -13.71 21.46 -9.47
N ILE A 409 -13.53 20.66 -8.42
CA ILE A 409 -12.55 21.01 -7.36
C ILE A 409 -11.09 20.80 -7.77
N ILE A 410 -10.83 20.25 -8.96
CA ILE A 410 -9.51 20.15 -9.56
C ILE A 410 -9.16 21.43 -10.34
N THR A 411 -10.07 21.90 -11.21
CA THR A 411 -9.82 23.05 -12.10
C THR A 411 -10.35 24.36 -11.54
N GLY A 412 -11.34 24.31 -10.67
CA GLY A 412 -12.08 25.48 -10.16
C GLY A 412 -13.20 25.95 -11.09
N ASP A 413 -13.45 25.26 -12.19
CA ASP A 413 -14.45 25.63 -13.18
C ASP A 413 -15.87 25.31 -12.70
N ALA A 414 -16.81 26.21 -13.00
CA ALA A 414 -18.23 25.94 -12.78
C ALA A 414 -18.76 24.96 -13.80
N HIS A 415 -19.61 24.04 -13.37
CA HIS A 415 -20.28 23.05 -14.22
C HIS A 415 -21.80 23.11 -14.05
N ASP A 416 -22.51 23.25 -15.16
CA ASP A 416 -23.97 23.21 -15.23
C ASP A 416 -24.46 21.85 -15.74
N PHE A 417 -25.24 21.12 -14.93
CA PHE A 417 -25.83 19.83 -15.33
C PHE A 417 -27.04 19.95 -16.25
N GLY A 418 -27.56 21.17 -16.44
CA GLY A 418 -28.70 21.44 -17.33
C GLY A 418 -28.34 21.15 -18.79
N GLY A 419 -28.90 20.09 -19.35
CA GLY A 419 -28.64 19.70 -20.75
C GLY A 419 -27.66 18.56 -20.93
N GLY A 420 -27.09 18.04 -19.84
CA GLY A 420 -26.08 16.96 -19.83
C GLY A 420 -24.68 17.47 -19.57
N SER A 421 -23.74 16.57 -19.50
CA SER A 421 -22.33 16.85 -19.16
C SER A 421 -21.40 16.32 -20.25
N GLU A 422 -20.62 17.21 -20.85
CA GLU A 422 -19.59 16.81 -21.81
C GLU A 422 -18.37 16.28 -21.02
N LEU A 423 -17.90 15.09 -21.38
CA LEU A 423 -16.67 14.48 -20.87
C LEU A 423 -15.68 14.39 -22.02
N GLU A 424 -14.60 15.15 -21.93
CA GLU A 424 -13.54 15.15 -22.93
C GLU A 424 -12.86 13.76 -23.01
N PRO A 425 -12.15 13.45 -24.10
CA PRO A 425 -11.38 12.22 -24.20
C PRO A 425 -10.39 12.07 -23.04
N TYR A 426 -10.33 10.88 -22.42
CA TYR A 426 -9.42 10.56 -21.33
C TYR A 426 -9.47 11.53 -20.13
N SER A 427 -10.68 12.05 -19.85
CA SER A 427 -10.89 13.03 -18.78
C SER A 427 -11.33 12.41 -17.46
N CYS A 428 -11.13 13.17 -16.40
CA CYS A 428 -11.68 12.87 -15.08
C CYS A 428 -12.02 14.18 -14.38
N HIS A 429 -13.26 14.32 -13.90
CA HIS A 429 -13.79 15.49 -13.22
C HIS A 429 -14.22 15.15 -11.81
N PHE A 430 -14.09 16.13 -10.92
CA PHE A 430 -14.49 16.04 -9.51
C PHE A 430 -15.45 17.18 -9.19
N TRP A 431 -16.71 16.98 -9.51
CA TRP A 431 -17.76 17.99 -9.38
C TRP A 431 -18.33 18.02 -7.97
N LYS A 432 -17.97 19.03 -7.20
CA LYS A 432 -18.56 19.31 -5.90
C LYS A 432 -19.85 20.08 -6.10
N THR A 433 -20.96 19.48 -5.68
CA THR A 433 -22.28 20.10 -5.76
C THR A 433 -22.53 21.00 -4.54
N GLU A 434 -23.32 22.06 -4.74
CA GLU A 434 -23.79 22.91 -3.65
C GLU A 434 -24.91 22.25 -2.82
#